data_71cb2e1681f057a216ac3f9ae0c37da7
#
_entry.id   71cb2e1681f057a216ac3f9ae0c37da7
#
_cell.length_a   1.000
_cell.length_b   1.000
_cell.length_c   1.000
_cell.angle_alpha   90.00
_cell.angle_beta   90.00
_cell.angle_gamma   90.00
#
_symmetry.space_group_name_H-M   'P 1'
#
loop_
_entity.id
_entity.type
_entity.pdbx_description
1 polymer ?
#
loop_
_entity_poly.entity_id
_entity_poly.type
_entity_poly.pdbx_seq_one_letter_code
_entity_poly.pdbx_strand_id
1 'polypeptide(L)'
;MSKRAREEATHAFLIRAPAEIAASCYALQGQKLTLSEIGLEHAYDLYQAILAAGGAQPVVVDSDDLIADPAATVAAYCAAVGIPFSKPALRWAPGARDEWRQSARWHTRVSESTGFTQSPTSYETTTANNAMLASYSAHHEPFYRALRAHRITIN
;
A
#
# COMPACT_ATOMS: atom_id res chain seq x y z
N MET A 1 9.08 -15.14 6.74
CA MET A 1 8.74 -14.70 8.12
C MET A 1 8.56 -15.93 8.99
N SER A 2 9.12 -15.96 10.22
CA SER A 2 9.03 -17.12 11.14
C SER A 2 7.61 -17.31 11.68
N LYS A 3 7.28 -18.54 12.16
CA LYS A 3 5.98 -18.83 12.78
C LYS A 3 5.71 -17.88 13.95
N ARG A 4 6.69 -17.73 14.85
CA ARG A 4 6.62 -16.85 16.03
C ARG A 4 6.30 -15.39 15.66
N ALA A 5 6.94 -14.85 14.63
CA ALA A 5 6.66 -13.48 14.18
C ALA A 5 5.23 -13.31 13.65
N ARG A 6 4.62 -14.36 13.09
CA ARG A 6 3.21 -14.33 12.66
C ARG A 6 2.22 -14.36 13.81
N GLU A 7 2.58 -14.98 14.92
CA GLU A 7 1.72 -15.14 16.09
C GLU A 7 1.79 -13.94 17.06
N GLU A 8 2.97 -13.34 17.22
CA GLU A 8 3.23 -12.35 18.29
C GLU A 8 3.26 -10.90 17.79
N ALA A 9 3.42 -10.65 16.48
CA ALA A 9 3.48 -9.30 15.94
C ALA A 9 2.11 -8.76 15.53
N THR A 10 1.91 -7.45 15.68
CA THR A 10 0.79 -6.75 15.03
C THR A 10 1.14 -6.53 13.56
N HIS A 11 0.32 -7.09 12.69
CA HIS A 11 0.52 -7.01 11.24
C HIS A 11 -0.39 -5.96 10.61
N ALA A 12 0.16 -5.20 9.67
CA ALA A 12 -0.61 -4.25 8.89
C ALA A 12 -0.27 -4.36 7.40
N PHE A 13 -1.27 -4.18 6.56
CA PHE A 13 -1.15 -4.17 5.10
C PHE A 13 -1.69 -2.85 4.57
N LEU A 14 -0.87 -2.14 3.80
CA LEU A 14 -1.31 -1.03 2.98
C LEU A 14 -1.55 -1.58 1.57
N ILE A 15 -2.78 -1.47 1.09
CA ILE A 15 -3.17 -1.94 -0.24
C ILE A 15 -3.53 -0.76 -1.15
N ARG A 16 -3.45 -0.99 -2.45
CA ARG A 16 -3.83 -0.02 -3.48
C ARG A 16 -4.41 -0.77 -4.67
N ALA A 17 -5.26 -0.11 -5.45
CA ALA A 17 -5.84 -0.69 -6.66
C ALA A 17 -4.75 -1.22 -7.61
N PRO A 18 -4.85 -2.47 -8.12
CA PRO A 18 -3.77 -3.09 -8.90
C PRO A 18 -3.46 -2.34 -10.20
N ALA A 19 -4.44 -1.69 -10.81
CA ALA A 19 -4.23 -0.86 -11.99
C ALA A 19 -3.30 0.33 -11.72
N GLU A 20 -3.40 0.93 -10.53
CA GLU A 20 -2.58 2.08 -10.13
C GLU A 20 -1.17 1.64 -9.74
N ILE A 21 -1.04 0.48 -9.05
CA ILE A 21 0.28 -0.10 -8.77
C ILE A 21 1.00 -0.40 -10.08
N ALA A 22 0.32 -1.07 -11.03
CA ALA A 22 0.88 -1.45 -12.32
C ALA A 22 1.38 -0.22 -13.11
N ALA A 23 0.56 0.84 -13.21
CA ALA A 23 0.95 2.06 -13.90
C ALA A 23 2.13 2.78 -13.21
N SER A 24 2.12 2.84 -11.89
CA SER A 24 3.18 3.46 -11.10
C SER A 24 4.51 2.71 -11.22
N CYS A 25 4.48 1.40 -11.11
CA CYS A 25 5.68 0.55 -11.24
C CYS A 25 6.22 0.58 -12.66
N TYR A 26 5.33 0.55 -13.65
CA TYR A 26 5.73 0.63 -15.06
C TYR A 26 6.42 1.96 -15.40
N ALA A 27 5.96 3.08 -14.85
CA ALA A 27 6.60 4.38 -15.04
C ALA A 27 8.07 4.40 -14.55
N LEU A 28 8.43 3.54 -13.60
CA LEU A 28 9.78 3.44 -13.05
C LEU A 28 10.64 2.34 -13.70
N GLN A 29 10.03 1.27 -14.19
CA GLN A 29 10.73 0.05 -14.63
C GLN A 29 10.53 -0.25 -16.12
N GLY A 30 9.48 0.32 -16.74
CA GLY A 30 9.10 0.01 -18.12
C GLY A 30 8.77 -1.47 -18.30
N GLN A 31 9.21 -2.03 -19.40
CA GLN A 31 8.98 -3.45 -19.74
C GLN A 31 9.69 -4.47 -18.83
N LYS A 32 10.50 -4.01 -17.89
CA LYS A 32 11.15 -4.89 -16.90
C LYS A 32 10.21 -5.27 -15.74
N LEU A 33 9.08 -4.58 -15.62
CA LEU A 33 8.08 -4.90 -14.60
C LEU A 33 7.57 -6.34 -14.77
N THR A 34 7.57 -7.09 -13.69
CA THR A 34 7.04 -8.46 -13.65
C THR A 34 5.71 -8.52 -12.91
N LEU A 35 4.93 -9.57 -13.20
CA LEU A 35 3.63 -9.79 -12.56
C LEU A 35 3.72 -9.80 -11.02
N SER A 36 4.71 -10.50 -10.48
CA SER A 36 4.90 -10.65 -9.03
C SER A 36 5.24 -9.34 -8.30
N GLU A 37 5.76 -8.33 -9.01
CA GLU A 37 6.11 -7.03 -8.42
C GLU A 37 4.90 -6.15 -8.10
N ILE A 38 3.71 -6.49 -8.60
CA ILE A 38 2.45 -5.88 -8.15
C ILE A 38 2.18 -6.23 -6.67
N GLY A 39 2.57 -7.43 -6.24
CA GLY A 39 2.71 -7.82 -4.85
C GLY A 39 1.42 -8.21 -4.11
N LEU A 40 0.23 -7.99 -4.66
CA LEU A 40 -1.04 -8.22 -3.95
C LEU A 40 -1.34 -9.70 -3.70
N GLU A 41 -0.94 -10.59 -4.59
CA GLU A 41 -1.01 -12.04 -4.37
C GLU A 41 -0.17 -12.45 -3.15
N HIS A 42 1.09 -12.02 -3.10
CA HIS A 42 1.97 -12.28 -1.95
C HIS A 42 1.46 -11.66 -0.65
N ALA A 43 0.88 -10.46 -0.73
CA ALA A 43 0.26 -9.82 0.43
C ALA A 43 -0.92 -10.64 0.96
N TYR A 44 -1.76 -11.16 0.06
CA TYR A 44 -2.88 -12.02 0.42
C TYR A 44 -2.43 -13.36 1.01
N ASP A 45 -1.44 -14.02 0.39
CA ASP A 45 -0.88 -15.27 0.91
C ASP A 45 -0.29 -15.07 2.32
N LEU A 46 0.40 -13.96 2.54
CA LEU A 46 0.93 -13.63 3.86
C LEU A 46 -0.21 -13.36 4.86
N TYR A 47 -1.25 -12.63 4.45
CA TYR A 47 -2.44 -12.39 5.27
C TYR A 47 -3.07 -13.71 5.72
N GLN A 48 -3.30 -14.65 4.80
CA GLN A 48 -3.84 -15.96 5.10
C GLN A 48 -2.92 -16.79 6.02
N ALA A 49 -1.61 -16.72 5.78
CA ALA A 49 -0.62 -17.43 6.61
C ALA A 49 -0.57 -16.90 8.06
N ILE A 50 -0.83 -15.60 8.28
CA ILE A 50 -0.93 -15.03 9.63
C ILE A 50 -2.18 -15.56 10.34
N LEU A 51 -3.33 -15.56 9.67
CA LEU A 51 -4.57 -16.09 10.23
C LEU A 51 -4.44 -17.59 10.55
N ALA A 52 -3.88 -18.37 9.64
CA ALA A 52 -3.67 -19.81 9.82
C ALA A 52 -2.69 -20.13 10.97
N ALA A 53 -1.78 -19.21 11.32
CA ALA A 53 -0.88 -19.36 12.45
C ALA A 53 -1.54 -19.01 13.82
N GLY A 54 -2.81 -18.59 13.82
CA GLY A 54 -3.52 -18.16 15.04
C GLY A 54 -3.15 -16.76 15.52
N GLY A 55 -2.50 -15.95 14.67
CA GLY A 55 -2.23 -14.53 14.95
C GLY A 55 -3.49 -13.69 14.98
N ALA A 56 -3.40 -12.49 15.56
CA ALA A 56 -4.48 -11.51 15.48
C ALA A 56 -4.76 -11.13 14.02
N GLN A 57 -6.02 -10.78 13.74
CA GLN A 57 -6.39 -10.32 12.40
C GLN A 57 -5.55 -9.10 12.00
N PRO A 58 -4.85 -9.16 10.86
CA PRO A 58 -4.06 -8.03 10.39
C PRO A 58 -4.92 -6.81 10.06
N VAL A 59 -4.37 -5.63 10.33
CA VAL A 59 -4.99 -4.36 9.96
C VAL A 59 -4.77 -4.11 8.48
N VAL A 60 -5.83 -3.90 7.72
CA VAL A 60 -5.75 -3.56 6.30
C VAL A 60 -6.15 -2.10 6.10
N VAL A 61 -5.29 -1.33 5.45
CA VAL A 61 -5.52 0.07 5.07
C VAL A 61 -5.55 0.17 3.56
N ASP A 62 -6.61 0.74 3.01
CA ASP A 62 -6.68 1.06 1.58
C ASP A 62 -6.09 2.47 1.34
N SER A 63 -5.22 2.61 0.35
CA SER A 63 -4.61 3.89 -0.02
C SER A 63 -5.63 4.94 -0.45
N ASP A 64 -6.76 4.52 -1.03
CA ASP A 64 -7.82 5.43 -1.47
C ASP A 64 -8.51 6.05 -0.25
N ASP A 65 -8.83 5.23 0.76
CA ASP A 65 -9.41 5.70 2.03
C ASP A 65 -8.40 6.62 2.77
N LEU A 66 -7.12 6.25 2.76
CA LEU A 66 -6.05 7.06 3.37
C LEU A 66 -5.91 8.44 2.72
N ILE A 67 -6.04 8.53 1.40
CA ILE A 67 -5.91 9.80 0.68
C ILE A 67 -7.21 10.61 0.76
N ALA A 68 -8.37 9.95 0.80
CA ALA A 68 -9.67 10.62 0.91
C ALA A 68 -9.83 11.30 2.27
N ASP A 69 -9.49 10.62 3.38
CA ASP A 69 -9.47 11.20 4.73
C ASP A 69 -8.26 10.67 5.53
N PRO A 70 -7.09 11.33 5.40
CA PRO A 70 -5.89 10.92 6.11
C PRO A 70 -6.04 10.95 7.63
N ALA A 71 -6.80 11.90 8.17
CA ALA A 71 -6.91 12.05 9.61
C ALA A 71 -7.74 10.93 10.23
N ALA A 72 -8.90 10.64 9.66
CA ALA A 72 -9.76 9.55 10.13
C ALA A 72 -9.09 8.17 9.91
N THR A 73 -8.48 7.96 8.73
CA THR A 73 -7.82 6.68 8.41
C THR A 73 -6.64 6.40 9.33
N VAL A 74 -5.75 7.39 9.54
CA VAL A 74 -4.60 7.20 10.43
C VAL A 74 -5.04 7.07 11.90
N ALA A 75 -6.09 7.79 12.33
CA ALA A 75 -6.64 7.62 13.67
C ALA A 75 -7.20 6.20 13.87
N ALA A 76 -7.97 5.68 12.92
CA ALA A 76 -8.49 4.31 12.95
C ALA A 76 -7.37 3.27 12.94
N TYR A 77 -6.34 3.47 12.12
CA TYR A 77 -5.13 2.63 12.11
C TYR A 77 -4.44 2.63 13.49
N CYS A 78 -4.18 3.81 14.05
CA CYS A 78 -3.53 3.94 15.36
C CYS A 78 -4.32 3.22 16.45
N ALA A 79 -5.65 3.37 16.45
CA ALA A 79 -6.53 2.66 17.38
C ALA A 79 -6.44 1.12 17.20
N ALA A 80 -6.42 0.64 15.96
CA ALA A 80 -6.35 -0.78 15.67
C ALA A 80 -5.02 -1.44 16.06
N VAL A 81 -3.90 -0.69 15.98
CA VAL A 81 -2.57 -1.19 16.37
C VAL A 81 -2.16 -0.80 17.79
N GLY A 82 -3.00 -0.08 18.53
CA GLY A 82 -2.77 0.27 19.93
C GLY A 82 -1.73 1.36 20.15
N ILE A 83 -1.56 2.31 19.23
CA ILE A 83 -0.66 3.46 19.38
C ILE A 83 -1.44 4.78 19.43
N PRO A 84 -0.94 5.83 20.11
CA PRO A 84 -1.64 7.11 20.16
C PRO A 84 -1.62 7.80 18.80
N PHE A 85 -2.78 8.35 18.40
CA PHE A 85 -2.87 9.18 17.19
C PHE A 85 -2.27 10.58 17.44
N SER A 86 -1.50 11.06 16.49
CA SER A 86 -0.90 12.40 16.51
C SER A 86 -1.22 13.15 15.22
N LYS A 87 -2.12 14.12 15.29
CA LYS A 87 -2.49 14.95 14.12
C LYS A 87 -1.29 15.67 13.46
N PRO A 88 -0.29 16.20 14.20
CA PRO A 88 0.91 16.77 13.60
C PRO A 88 1.71 15.79 12.73
N ALA A 89 1.65 14.48 13.00
CA ALA A 89 2.34 13.46 12.19
C ALA A 89 1.79 13.30 10.76
N LEU A 90 0.63 13.92 10.44
CA LEU A 90 0.08 13.94 9.09
C LEU A 90 0.76 14.97 8.18
N ARG A 91 1.68 15.75 8.71
CA ARG A 91 2.46 16.76 7.98
C ARG A 91 3.94 16.59 8.25
N TRP A 92 4.73 16.81 7.24
CA TRP A 92 6.20 16.73 7.31
C TRP A 92 6.86 17.82 6.45
N ALA A 93 8.12 18.12 6.76
CA ALA A 93 8.91 19.01 5.91
C ALA A 93 9.33 18.26 4.63
N PRO A 94 9.27 18.91 3.46
CA PRO A 94 9.79 18.32 2.23
C PRO A 94 11.31 18.11 2.35
N GLY A 95 11.83 17.16 1.63
CA GLY A 95 13.26 16.86 1.57
C GLY A 95 13.53 15.36 1.46
N ALA A 96 14.66 15.04 0.85
CA ALA A 96 15.17 13.69 0.79
C ALA A 96 15.65 13.26 2.19
N ARG A 97 15.60 11.95 2.45
CA ARG A 97 16.12 11.33 3.67
C ARG A 97 17.35 10.51 3.34
N ASP A 98 18.32 10.51 4.23
CA ASP A 98 19.57 9.73 4.03
C ASP A 98 19.29 8.23 3.91
N GLU A 99 18.29 7.73 4.63
CA GLU A 99 17.85 6.35 4.60
C GLU A 99 17.30 5.92 3.23
N TRP A 100 16.88 6.87 2.41
CA TRP A 100 16.31 6.62 1.08
C TRP A 100 17.34 6.56 -0.05
N ARG A 101 18.63 6.76 0.21
CA ARG A 101 19.68 6.82 -0.82
C ARG A 101 19.63 5.67 -1.82
N GLN A 102 19.48 4.44 -1.32
CA GLN A 102 19.45 3.24 -2.17
C GLN A 102 18.16 3.08 -2.97
N SER A 103 17.09 3.72 -2.54
CA SER A 103 15.75 3.64 -3.12
C SER A 103 15.21 5.01 -3.57
N ALA A 104 16.09 6.01 -3.74
CA ALA A 104 15.71 7.40 -4.02
C ALA A 104 14.72 7.56 -5.19
N ARG A 105 14.86 6.74 -6.25
CA ARG A 105 13.95 6.75 -7.40
C ARG A 105 12.48 6.48 -7.04
N TRP A 106 12.23 5.77 -5.93
CA TRP A 106 10.89 5.44 -5.45
C TRP A 106 10.30 6.54 -4.57
N HIS A 107 11.15 7.47 -4.09
CA HIS A 107 10.81 8.46 -3.09
C HIS A 107 10.76 9.90 -3.63
N THR A 108 10.99 10.11 -4.93
CA THR A 108 11.04 11.46 -5.53
C THR A 108 9.79 12.28 -5.17
N ARG A 109 8.60 11.71 -5.35
CA ARG A 109 7.34 12.43 -5.09
C ARG A 109 7.10 12.68 -3.60
N VAL A 110 7.42 11.72 -2.75
CA VAL A 110 7.24 11.90 -1.29
C VAL A 110 8.25 12.89 -0.73
N SER A 111 9.45 12.99 -1.31
CA SER A 111 10.44 14.00 -0.91
C SER A 111 10.03 15.44 -1.23
N GLU A 112 9.13 15.63 -2.18
CA GLU A 112 8.56 16.93 -2.55
C GLU A 112 7.26 17.25 -1.78
N SER A 113 6.68 16.26 -1.11
CA SER A 113 5.41 16.40 -0.41
C SER A 113 5.55 16.96 1.00
N THR A 114 4.46 17.51 1.53
CA THR A 114 4.36 18.04 2.91
C THR A 114 3.23 17.38 3.71
N GLY A 115 2.62 16.34 3.16
CA GLY A 115 1.48 15.63 3.75
C GLY A 115 0.80 14.74 2.70
N PHE A 116 -0.29 14.10 3.12
CA PHE A 116 -1.13 13.36 2.20
C PHE A 116 -1.90 14.32 1.29
N THR A 117 -1.75 14.15 -0.02
CA THR A 117 -2.44 14.99 -1.01
C THR A 117 -3.03 14.10 -2.09
N GLN A 118 -4.25 14.42 -2.51
CA GLN A 118 -4.81 13.92 -3.75
C GLN A 118 -4.08 14.61 -4.93
N SER A 119 -2.92 14.14 -5.30
CA SER A 119 -2.33 14.55 -6.56
C SER A 119 -2.79 13.57 -7.62
N PRO A 120 -3.58 14.00 -8.62
CA PRO A 120 -3.91 13.14 -9.74
C PRO A 120 -2.61 12.79 -10.44
N THR A 121 -2.19 11.54 -10.30
CA THR A 121 -1.05 11.04 -11.04
C THR A 121 -1.59 10.52 -12.36
N SER A 122 -1.44 11.30 -13.42
CA SER A 122 -1.64 10.78 -14.77
C SER A 122 -0.37 10.05 -15.18
N TYR A 123 -0.48 8.76 -15.41
CA TYR A 123 0.57 7.98 -16.06
C TYR A 123 0.27 7.92 -17.57
N GLU A 124 1.29 8.11 -18.40
CA GLU A 124 1.17 7.98 -19.86
C GLU A 124 0.77 6.54 -20.25
N THR A 125 1.34 5.56 -19.56
CA THR A 125 1.05 4.14 -19.77
C THR A 125 0.23 3.60 -18.60
N THR A 126 -0.96 3.09 -18.92
CA THR A 126 -1.94 2.57 -17.97
C THR A 126 -2.52 1.24 -18.47
N THR A 127 -3.40 0.63 -17.69
CA THR A 127 -4.16 -0.55 -18.10
C THR A 127 -5.08 -0.31 -19.30
N ALA A 128 -5.42 0.94 -19.60
CA ALA A 128 -6.27 1.28 -20.75
C ALA A 128 -5.53 1.23 -22.09
N ASN A 129 -4.22 1.44 -22.10
CA ASN A 129 -3.41 1.51 -23.32
C ASN A 129 -2.23 0.52 -23.36
N ASN A 130 -2.15 -0.40 -22.38
CA ASN A 130 -1.10 -1.42 -22.31
C ASN A 130 -1.67 -2.77 -21.86
N ALA A 131 -1.67 -3.74 -22.76
CA ALA A 131 -2.24 -5.07 -22.53
C ALA A 131 -1.53 -5.86 -21.41
N MET A 132 -0.22 -5.68 -21.23
CA MET A 132 0.53 -6.32 -20.15
C MET A 132 0.05 -5.78 -18.80
N LEU A 133 -0.10 -4.46 -18.63
CA LEU A 133 -0.61 -3.86 -17.40
C LEU A 133 -2.05 -4.27 -17.14
N ALA A 134 -2.89 -4.35 -18.17
CA ALA A 134 -4.26 -4.84 -18.06
C ALA A 134 -4.30 -6.29 -17.53
N SER A 135 -3.46 -7.17 -18.08
CA SER A 135 -3.33 -8.55 -17.62
C SER A 135 -2.85 -8.64 -16.16
N TYR A 136 -1.83 -7.87 -15.79
CA TYR A 136 -1.30 -7.86 -14.41
C TYR A 136 -2.34 -7.36 -13.42
N SER A 137 -3.05 -6.29 -13.77
CA SER A 137 -4.14 -5.77 -12.95
C SER A 137 -5.26 -6.79 -12.78
N ALA A 138 -5.70 -7.44 -13.86
CA ALA A 138 -6.75 -8.46 -13.82
C ALA A 138 -6.37 -9.66 -12.94
N HIS A 139 -5.11 -10.11 -13.01
CA HIS A 139 -4.59 -11.19 -12.17
C HIS A 139 -4.66 -10.82 -10.67
N HIS A 140 -4.29 -9.60 -10.33
CA HIS A 140 -4.21 -9.16 -8.93
C HIS A 140 -5.54 -8.66 -8.34
N GLU A 141 -6.54 -8.40 -9.17
CA GLU A 141 -7.84 -7.87 -8.73
C GLU A 141 -8.57 -8.75 -7.69
N PRO A 142 -8.61 -10.10 -7.80
CA PRO A 142 -9.23 -10.95 -6.78
C PRO A 142 -8.57 -10.83 -5.41
N PHE A 143 -7.24 -10.75 -5.36
CA PHE A 143 -6.47 -10.61 -4.13
C PHE A 143 -6.69 -9.24 -3.47
N TYR A 144 -6.70 -8.17 -4.29
CA TYR A 144 -7.05 -6.83 -3.82
C TYR A 144 -8.43 -6.80 -3.20
N ARG A 145 -9.45 -7.32 -3.88
CA ARG A 145 -10.83 -7.36 -3.37
C ARG A 145 -10.94 -8.14 -2.07
N ALA A 146 -10.26 -9.27 -1.98
CA ALA A 146 -10.24 -10.08 -0.77
C ALA A 146 -9.62 -9.33 0.41
N LEU A 147 -8.47 -8.68 0.23
CA LEU A 147 -7.84 -7.85 1.26
C LEU A 147 -8.69 -6.64 1.61
N ARG A 148 -9.24 -5.95 0.60
CA ARG A 148 -10.07 -4.75 0.77
C ARG A 148 -11.35 -5.01 1.56
N ALA A 149 -11.90 -6.21 1.49
CA ALA A 149 -13.06 -6.62 2.29
C ALA A 149 -12.77 -6.58 3.81
N HIS A 150 -11.50 -6.64 4.20
CA HIS A 150 -11.04 -6.59 5.60
C HIS A 150 -10.43 -5.25 6.00
N ARG A 151 -10.54 -4.23 5.14
CA ARG A 151 -9.98 -2.91 5.48
C ARG A 151 -10.68 -2.28 6.67
N ILE A 152 -9.94 -1.46 7.41
CA ILE A 152 -10.52 -0.67 8.49
C ILE A 152 -11.61 0.24 7.95
N THR A 153 -12.70 0.36 8.71
CA THR A 153 -13.80 1.29 8.41
C THR A 153 -13.57 2.59 9.13
N ILE A 154 -13.79 3.70 8.42
CA ILE A 154 -13.76 5.05 8.97
C ILE A 154 -15.22 5.40 9.31
N ASN A 155 -15.49 5.72 10.56
CA ASN A 155 -16.79 6.18 11.04
C ASN A 155 -16.88 7.70 10.99
#